data_f1cac1edc749894b97422e6b3c18d009
#
_entry.id   f1cac1edc749894b97422e6b3c18d009
#
_cell.length_a   1.000
_cell.length_b   1.000
_cell.length_c   1.000
_cell.angle_alpha   90.00
_cell.angle_beta   90.00
_cell.angle_gamma   90.00
#
_symmetry.space_group_name_H-M   'P 1'
#
loop_
_entity.id
_entity.type
_entity.pdbx_description
1 polymer ?
#
loop_
_entity_poly.entity_id
_entity_poly.type
_entity_poly.pdbx_seq_one_letter_code
_entity_poly.pdbx_strand_id
1 'polypeptide(L)'
;MPAPAAAPARPGLPAAPAPACGIRFDDVTVGYGPHGGHGENVVLDSLDLTVEPGEVMALLGPSGSGKTTALRAVAGFVRPVRGRVLIGGRDVTDLPPYQRGIGMVVQQYALFPHMKVAENVAFGLKARKTPRAEIPGRVAEALEMTGMAGYADRHPRELSGGQQQRVAIARALAIRPRVLLLDEPLSALDARLRSDMLAELARLHRELPDVTILYVTHDQVEALTLADRIAVLDNARLRDCGTPQQLYRSPRTEFTASFVGTANLLPVTVRDGGAEFDGRPLTVTVGDAAPGATATLCVRPHLVGLGPSPAPGGNTLHGTVTEIQWRGATHRLYVAAHGHRITADVRELREPPALGTEIALHFAPEDAVLIPAGLAADGAPHA
;
A
#
# COMPACT_ATOMS: atom_id res chain seq x y z
N MET A 1 59.70 -31.03 -29.31
CA MET A 1 58.98 -29.77 -29.03
C MET A 1 57.87 -30.06 -28.04
N PRO A 2 57.86 -29.53 -26.83
CA PRO A 2 56.77 -29.70 -25.91
C PRO A 2 55.56 -28.80 -26.24
N ALA A 3 54.34 -29.28 -26.10
CA ALA A 3 53.08 -28.57 -26.32
C ALA A 3 52.90 -27.40 -25.34
N PRO A 4 52.26 -26.29 -25.75
CA PRO A 4 52.07 -25.15 -24.87
C PRO A 4 51.03 -25.47 -23.74
N ALA A 5 51.37 -25.04 -22.52
CA ALA A 5 50.54 -25.16 -21.35
C ALA A 5 49.23 -24.37 -21.53
N ALA A 6 48.09 -24.99 -21.15
CA ALA A 6 46.79 -24.37 -21.13
C ALA A 6 46.75 -23.21 -20.12
N ALA A 7 46.26 -22.04 -20.59
CA ALA A 7 46.07 -20.87 -19.77
C ALA A 7 45.00 -21.13 -18.68
N PRO A 8 45.12 -20.55 -17.47
CA PRO A 8 44.14 -20.74 -16.40
C PRO A 8 42.79 -20.11 -16.79
N ALA A 9 41.70 -20.84 -16.54
CA ALA A 9 40.36 -20.38 -16.74
C ALA A 9 40.09 -19.11 -15.90
N ARG A 10 39.60 -18.05 -16.55
CA ARG A 10 39.17 -16.81 -15.90
C ARG A 10 38.04 -17.15 -14.92
N PRO A 11 38.03 -16.60 -13.68
CA PRO A 11 36.89 -16.73 -12.79
C PRO A 11 35.65 -16.15 -13.48
N GLY A 12 34.58 -16.95 -13.55
CA GLY A 12 33.34 -16.59 -14.20
C GLY A 12 32.80 -15.28 -13.62
N LEU A 13 32.46 -14.35 -14.50
CA LEU A 13 31.65 -13.18 -14.13
C LEU A 13 30.43 -13.63 -13.34
N PRO A 14 30.01 -12.90 -12.27
CA PRO A 14 28.75 -13.17 -11.61
C PRO A 14 27.64 -13.17 -12.67
N ALA A 15 26.79 -14.19 -12.63
CA ALA A 15 25.66 -14.31 -13.54
C ALA A 15 24.86 -13.00 -13.49
N ALA A 16 24.58 -12.41 -14.66
CA ALA A 16 23.76 -11.22 -14.77
C ALA A 16 22.47 -11.40 -13.95
N PRO A 17 22.02 -10.39 -13.21
CA PRO A 17 20.76 -10.48 -12.48
C PRO A 17 19.66 -10.90 -13.43
N ALA A 18 18.89 -11.90 -13.04
CA ALA A 18 17.77 -12.37 -13.84
C ALA A 18 16.76 -11.23 -13.98
N PRO A 19 16.13 -11.00 -15.16
CA PRO A 19 15.24 -9.87 -15.40
C PRO A 19 14.15 -9.81 -14.33
N ALA A 20 13.79 -8.58 -13.91
CA ALA A 20 12.73 -8.32 -12.94
C ALA A 20 11.42 -9.00 -13.39
N CYS A 21 10.57 -9.37 -12.44
CA CYS A 21 9.49 -10.31 -12.66
C CYS A 21 8.19 -9.77 -12.03
N GLY A 22 7.31 -9.19 -12.82
CA GLY A 22 6.02 -8.67 -12.36
C GLY A 22 5.03 -9.75 -11.90
N ILE A 23 3.96 -9.30 -11.25
CA ILE A 23 2.81 -10.15 -10.83
C ILE A 23 1.58 -9.69 -11.59
N ARG A 24 0.76 -10.64 -12.08
CA ARG A 24 -0.55 -10.33 -12.65
C ARG A 24 -1.63 -11.22 -12.04
N PHE A 25 -2.68 -10.57 -11.56
CA PHE A 25 -3.95 -11.17 -11.26
C PHE A 25 -4.84 -11.00 -12.52
N ASP A 26 -5.33 -12.08 -13.06
CA ASP A 26 -6.15 -12.12 -14.28
C ASP A 26 -7.52 -12.68 -13.90
N ASP A 27 -8.48 -11.78 -13.60
CA ASP A 27 -9.86 -12.07 -13.16
C ASP A 27 -9.92 -13.05 -11.96
N VAL A 28 -9.09 -12.79 -10.95
CA VAL A 28 -8.91 -13.71 -9.81
C VAL A 28 -10.06 -13.60 -8.82
N THR A 29 -10.78 -14.73 -8.63
CA THR A 29 -11.81 -14.87 -7.60
C THR A 29 -11.41 -15.96 -6.61
N VAL A 30 -11.52 -15.67 -5.31
CA VAL A 30 -11.28 -16.62 -4.21
C VAL A 30 -12.51 -16.66 -3.32
N GLY A 31 -13.00 -17.87 -3.09
CA GLY A 31 -14.13 -18.13 -2.18
C GLY A 31 -13.83 -19.33 -1.28
N TYR A 32 -14.45 -19.36 -0.11
CA TYR A 32 -14.40 -20.44 0.85
C TYR A 32 -15.80 -21.04 1.00
N GLY A 33 -15.95 -22.35 0.78
CA GLY A 33 -17.21 -23.07 0.97
C GLY A 33 -16.99 -24.57 0.99
N PRO A 34 -17.96 -25.37 1.51
CA PRO A 34 -17.78 -26.80 1.74
C PRO A 34 -17.57 -27.66 0.47
N HIS A 35 -17.79 -27.10 -0.73
CA HIS A 35 -17.72 -27.87 -1.99
C HIS A 35 -16.90 -27.18 -3.09
N GLY A 36 -16.06 -26.16 -2.77
CA GLY A 36 -15.27 -25.46 -3.80
C GLY A 36 -16.12 -24.76 -4.89
N GLY A 37 -17.41 -24.61 -4.65
CA GLY A 37 -18.39 -24.08 -5.58
C GLY A 37 -18.64 -22.58 -5.38
N HIS A 38 -18.97 -21.92 -6.49
CA HIS A 38 -19.44 -20.54 -6.51
C HIS A 38 -20.61 -20.37 -5.54
N GLY A 39 -20.42 -19.75 -4.36
CA GLY A 39 -21.64 -19.36 -3.74
C GLY A 39 -21.71 -18.84 -2.31
N GLU A 40 -20.81 -19.08 -1.38
CA GLU A 40 -21.22 -18.68 -0.01
C GLU A 40 -20.29 -17.71 0.73
N ASN A 41 -19.00 -17.60 0.42
CA ASN A 41 -18.13 -16.59 1.01
C ASN A 41 -17.03 -16.17 0.03
N VAL A 42 -17.35 -15.29 -0.91
CA VAL A 42 -16.36 -14.68 -1.79
C VAL A 42 -15.55 -13.68 -0.97
N VAL A 43 -14.24 -13.90 -0.88
CA VAL A 43 -13.29 -13.07 -0.14
C VAL A 43 -12.45 -12.20 -1.07
N LEU A 44 -12.37 -12.59 -2.35
CA LEU A 44 -11.76 -11.80 -3.41
C LEU A 44 -12.58 -12.04 -4.65
N ASP A 45 -13.08 -10.98 -5.29
CA ASP A 45 -14.02 -11.04 -6.40
C ASP A 45 -13.42 -10.32 -7.63
N SER A 46 -13.18 -11.11 -8.67
CA SER A 46 -12.76 -10.62 -10.00
C SER A 46 -11.62 -9.61 -9.95
N LEU A 47 -10.54 -9.93 -9.19
CA LEU A 47 -9.39 -9.05 -9.10
C LEU A 47 -8.59 -9.08 -10.40
N ASP A 48 -8.56 -7.94 -11.10
CA ASP A 48 -7.63 -7.61 -12.16
C ASP A 48 -6.60 -6.61 -11.66
N LEU A 49 -5.34 -7.01 -11.54
CA LEU A 49 -4.26 -6.15 -11.04
C LEU A 49 -2.93 -6.58 -11.63
N THR A 50 -2.19 -5.61 -12.15
CA THR A 50 -0.81 -5.82 -12.60
C THR A 50 0.15 -5.07 -11.68
N VAL A 51 1.15 -5.77 -11.19
CA VAL A 51 2.33 -5.22 -10.49
C VAL A 51 3.50 -5.32 -11.44
N GLU A 52 4.06 -4.18 -11.78
CA GLU A 52 5.15 -4.13 -12.75
C GLU A 52 6.46 -4.72 -12.18
N PRO A 53 7.37 -5.18 -13.05
CA PRO A 53 8.68 -5.64 -12.61
C PRO A 53 9.45 -4.57 -11.81
N GLY A 54 9.91 -4.93 -10.59
CA GLY A 54 10.64 -4.02 -9.71
C GLY A 54 9.77 -3.03 -8.93
N GLU A 55 8.45 -3.07 -9.11
CA GLU A 55 7.49 -2.18 -8.44
C GLU A 55 7.21 -2.62 -6.99
N VAL A 56 7.01 -1.64 -6.11
CA VAL A 56 6.34 -1.84 -4.80
C VAL A 56 4.87 -1.53 -4.94
N MET A 57 4.03 -2.55 -4.95
CA MET A 57 2.59 -2.44 -4.92
C MET A 57 2.06 -2.66 -3.51
N ALA A 58 1.40 -1.68 -2.92
CA ALA A 58 0.69 -1.86 -1.65
C ALA A 58 -0.76 -2.27 -1.89
N LEU A 59 -1.21 -3.32 -1.21
CA LEU A 59 -2.63 -3.65 -1.08
C LEU A 59 -3.14 -3.00 0.20
N LEU A 60 -4.01 -2.01 0.07
CA LEU A 60 -4.55 -1.20 1.15
C LEU A 60 -6.07 -1.41 1.24
N GLY A 61 -6.63 -1.41 2.44
CA GLY A 61 -8.08 -1.55 2.66
C GLY A 61 -8.43 -1.96 4.08
N PRO A 62 -9.70 -1.95 4.48
CA PRO A 62 -10.15 -2.37 5.81
C PRO A 62 -9.89 -3.87 6.06
N SER A 63 -10.02 -4.28 7.30
CA SER A 63 -9.97 -5.70 7.66
C SER A 63 -11.06 -6.47 6.93
N GLY A 64 -10.72 -7.65 6.38
CA GLY A 64 -11.67 -8.47 5.61
C GLY A 64 -11.86 -8.07 4.15
N SER A 65 -11.17 -7.06 3.63
CA SER A 65 -11.29 -6.62 2.22
C SER A 65 -10.63 -7.54 1.18
N GLY A 66 -9.96 -8.63 1.59
CA GLY A 66 -9.34 -9.60 0.69
C GLY A 66 -7.82 -9.47 0.49
N LYS A 67 -7.14 -8.48 1.07
CA LYS A 67 -5.69 -8.22 0.88
C LYS A 67 -4.80 -9.43 1.14
N THR A 68 -4.89 -10.00 2.33
CA THR A 68 -4.11 -11.19 2.72
C THR A 68 -4.49 -12.39 1.84
N THR A 69 -5.74 -12.50 1.40
CA THR A 69 -6.18 -13.55 0.48
C THR A 69 -5.53 -13.38 -0.89
N ALA A 70 -5.48 -12.16 -1.44
CA ALA A 70 -4.77 -11.86 -2.69
C ALA A 70 -3.28 -12.23 -2.59
N LEU A 71 -2.62 -11.81 -1.50
CA LEU A 71 -1.22 -12.17 -1.27
C LEU A 71 -1.02 -13.69 -1.14
N ARG A 72 -1.91 -14.39 -0.42
CA ARG A 72 -1.87 -15.86 -0.29
C ARG A 72 -2.15 -16.58 -1.61
N ALA A 73 -2.94 -16.00 -2.51
CA ALA A 73 -3.15 -16.53 -3.85
C ALA A 73 -1.85 -16.46 -4.66
N VAL A 74 -1.08 -15.34 -4.59
CA VAL A 74 0.25 -15.24 -5.21
C VAL A 74 1.23 -16.21 -4.57
N ALA A 75 1.19 -16.35 -3.24
CA ALA A 75 2.06 -17.27 -2.50
C ALA A 75 1.77 -18.76 -2.78
N GLY A 76 0.57 -19.08 -3.27
CA GLY A 76 0.15 -20.47 -3.53
C GLY A 76 -0.40 -21.20 -2.30
N PHE A 77 -0.77 -20.46 -1.25
CA PHE A 77 -1.45 -21.01 -0.07
C PHE A 77 -2.96 -21.09 -0.26
N VAL A 78 -3.51 -20.33 -1.20
CA VAL A 78 -4.92 -20.35 -1.57
C VAL A 78 -5.00 -20.47 -3.08
N ARG A 79 -5.85 -21.39 -3.56
CA ARG A 79 -6.12 -21.56 -4.99
C ARG A 79 -7.34 -20.72 -5.38
N PRO A 80 -7.26 -19.87 -6.40
CA PRO A 80 -8.42 -19.20 -6.97
C PRO A 80 -9.47 -20.20 -7.45
N VAL A 81 -10.75 -19.88 -7.29
CA VAL A 81 -11.86 -20.64 -7.88
C VAL A 81 -12.11 -20.23 -9.33
N ARG A 82 -11.65 -19.03 -9.69
CA ARG A 82 -11.70 -18.47 -11.05
C ARG A 82 -10.48 -17.59 -11.29
N GLY A 83 -10.10 -17.43 -12.55
CA GLY A 83 -8.98 -16.59 -12.95
C GLY A 83 -7.62 -17.24 -12.75
N ARG A 84 -6.57 -16.48 -12.97
CA ARG A 84 -5.18 -16.97 -12.95
C ARG A 84 -4.25 -15.99 -12.24
N VAL A 85 -3.20 -16.52 -11.62
CA VAL A 85 -2.08 -15.75 -11.08
C VAL A 85 -0.86 -16.03 -11.92
N LEU A 86 -0.25 -14.95 -12.46
CA LEU A 86 0.97 -15.06 -13.24
C LEU A 86 2.13 -14.36 -12.52
N ILE A 87 3.32 -14.95 -12.59
CA ILE A 87 4.57 -14.37 -12.08
C ILE A 87 5.59 -14.39 -13.23
N GLY A 88 6.05 -13.21 -13.66
CA GLY A 88 6.93 -13.07 -14.81
C GLY A 88 6.33 -13.65 -16.09
N GLY A 89 5.02 -13.49 -16.30
CA GLY A 89 4.29 -14.00 -17.43
C GLY A 89 3.98 -15.51 -17.38
N ARG A 90 4.52 -16.24 -16.38
CA ARG A 90 4.25 -17.67 -16.20
C ARG A 90 3.02 -17.86 -15.30
N ASP A 91 2.07 -18.66 -15.74
CA ASP A 91 0.95 -19.11 -14.90
C ASP A 91 1.46 -19.98 -13.75
N VAL A 92 1.19 -19.54 -12.52
CA VAL A 92 1.60 -20.22 -11.28
C VAL A 92 0.39 -20.67 -10.45
N THR A 93 -0.81 -20.57 -10.99
CA THR A 93 -2.07 -20.79 -10.26
C THR A 93 -2.09 -22.14 -9.57
N ASP A 94 -1.66 -23.20 -10.24
CA ASP A 94 -1.64 -24.58 -9.72
C ASP A 94 -0.30 -25.00 -9.09
N LEU A 95 0.69 -24.12 -9.10
CA LEU A 95 1.99 -24.44 -8.52
C LEU A 95 1.97 -24.29 -7.00
N PRO A 96 2.57 -25.26 -6.27
CA PRO A 96 2.73 -25.13 -4.83
C PRO A 96 3.74 -24.01 -4.46
N PRO A 97 3.69 -23.45 -3.23
CA PRO A 97 4.49 -22.29 -2.82
C PRO A 97 5.99 -22.40 -3.12
N TYR A 98 6.58 -23.57 -2.87
CA TYR A 98 8.03 -23.80 -3.04
C TYR A 98 8.50 -23.78 -4.51
N GLN A 99 7.59 -23.88 -5.47
CA GLN A 99 7.90 -23.83 -6.91
C GLN A 99 7.71 -22.44 -7.54
N ARG A 100 7.15 -21.46 -6.81
CA ARG A 100 6.85 -20.12 -7.32
C ARG A 100 8.04 -19.17 -7.31
N GLY A 101 9.14 -19.52 -6.66
CA GLY A 101 10.37 -18.70 -6.66
C GLY A 101 10.29 -17.41 -5.86
N ILE A 102 9.31 -17.28 -4.97
CA ILE A 102 9.03 -16.10 -4.15
C ILE A 102 9.73 -16.15 -2.78
N GLY A 103 9.94 -14.98 -2.17
CA GLY A 103 10.19 -14.79 -0.75
C GLY A 103 8.93 -14.28 -0.06
N MET A 104 8.69 -14.68 1.20
CA MET A 104 7.53 -14.21 1.95
C MET A 104 7.88 -13.94 3.40
N VAL A 105 7.38 -12.81 3.91
CA VAL A 105 7.37 -12.45 5.33
C VAL A 105 5.92 -12.42 5.79
N VAL A 106 5.58 -13.25 6.76
CA VAL A 106 4.24 -13.31 7.35
C VAL A 106 4.14 -12.42 8.59
N GLN A 107 2.94 -12.03 8.96
CA GLN A 107 2.62 -11.09 10.03
C GLN A 107 3.31 -11.38 11.38
N GLN A 108 3.46 -12.64 11.76
CA GLN A 108 4.12 -13.07 13.01
C GLN A 108 5.60 -13.41 12.83
N TYR A 109 6.25 -12.98 11.74
CA TYR A 109 7.65 -13.25 11.37
C TYR A 109 7.99 -14.74 11.19
N ALA A 110 7.32 -15.65 11.91
CA ALA A 110 7.45 -17.11 11.87
C ALA A 110 8.92 -17.58 11.90
N LEU A 111 9.74 -16.99 12.76
CA LEU A 111 11.10 -17.46 12.99
C LEU A 111 11.07 -18.80 13.75
N PHE A 112 12.01 -19.69 13.43
CA PHE A 112 12.18 -20.94 14.15
C PHE A 112 12.86 -20.67 15.50
N PRO A 113 12.16 -20.82 16.65
CA PRO A 113 12.66 -20.35 17.94
C PRO A 113 13.85 -21.18 18.45
N HIS A 114 14.00 -22.41 17.99
CA HIS A 114 15.08 -23.35 18.34
C HIS A 114 16.33 -23.20 17.47
N MET A 115 16.27 -22.37 16.43
CA MET A 115 17.38 -22.09 15.51
C MET A 115 17.98 -20.72 15.80
N LYS A 116 19.30 -20.59 15.65
CA LYS A 116 19.99 -19.30 15.64
C LYS A 116 19.55 -18.44 14.44
N VAL A 117 19.85 -17.15 14.49
CA VAL A 117 19.58 -16.19 13.40
C VAL A 117 20.17 -16.66 12.08
N ALA A 118 21.46 -17.01 12.06
CA ALA A 118 22.12 -17.52 10.84
C ALA A 118 21.46 -18.79 10.30
N GLU A 119 21.00 -19.69 11.18
CA GLU A 119 20.32 -20.92 10.79
C GLU A 119 18.92 -20.66 10.23
N ASN A 120 18.17 -19.70 10.81
CA ASN A 120 16.89 -19.22 10.28
C ASN A 120 17.06 -18.70 8.85
N VAL A 121 18.06 -17.86 8.61
CA VAL A 121 18.34 -17.30 7.28
C VAL A 121 18.79 -18.39 6.30
N ALA A 122 19.60 -19.35 6.75
CA ALA A 122 20.07 -20.46 5.93
C ALA A 122 18.98 -21.48 5.58
N PHE A 123 17.83 -21.49 6.29
CA PHE A 123 16.81 -22.52 6.15
C PHE A 123 16.29 -22.67 4.72
N GLY A 124 15.90 -21.55 4.09
CA GLY A 124 15.38 -21.54 2.72
C GLY A 124 16.42 -21.99 1.68
N LEU A 125 17.71 -21.63 1.89
CA LEU A 125 18.82 -22.06 1.05
C LEU A 125 19.03 -23.57 1.11
N LYS A 126 19.01 -24.14 2.32
CA LYS A 126 19.10 -25.59 2.53
C LYS A 126 17.93 -26.35 1.89
N ALA A 127 16.71 -25.83 2.06
CA ALA A 127 15.50 -26.42 1.47
C ALA A 127 15.55 -26.45 -0.06
N ARG A 128 16.14 -25.41 -0.68
CA ARG A 128 16.35 -25.32 -2.14
C ARG A 128 17.58 -26.09 -2.62
N LYS A 129 18.27 -26.82 -1.75
CA LYS A 129 19.49 -27.58 -2.07
C LYS A 129 20.61 -26.70 -2.67
N THR A 130 20.71 -25.44 -2.21
CA THR A 130 21.82 -24.55 -2.59
C THR A 130 23.15 -25.22 -2.23
N PRO A 131 24.20 -25.11 -3.08
CA PRO A 131 25.51 -25.67 -2.79
C PRO A 131 26.03 -25.23 -1.42
N ARG A 132 26.49 -26.17 -0.61
CA ARG A 132 26.91 -25.92 0.79
C ARG A 132 27.94 -24.80 0.90
N ALA A 133 28.85 -24.70 -0.06
CA ALA A 133 29.89 -23.67 -0.10
C ALA A 133 29.33 -22.24 -0.28
N GLU A 134 28.15 -22.06 -0.89
CA GLU A 134 27.54 -20.75 -1.11
C GLU A 134 26.72 -20.25 0.09
N ILE A 135 26.21 -21.17 0.92
CA ILE A 135 25.27 -20.83 2.00
C ILE A 135 25.85 -19.78 2.96
N PRO A 136 27.09 -19.93 3.49
CA PRO A 136 27.63 -18.94 4.44
C PRO A 136 27.70 -17.53 3.85
N GLY A 137 28.15 -17.41 2.60
CA GLY A 137 28.24 -16.12 1.92
C GLY A 137 26.87 -15.45 1.73
N ARG A 138 25.87 -16.21 1.28
CA ARG A 138 24.49 -15.67 1.11
C ARG A 138 23.81 -15.30 2.43
N VAL A 139 24.09 -16.04 3.50
CA VAL A 139 23.60 -15.72 4.85
C VAL A 139 24.23 -14.43 5.35
N ALA A 140 25.56 -14.27 5.21
CA ALA A 140 26.26 -13.08 5.62
C ALA A 140 25.75 -11.84 4.84
N GLU A 141 25.62 -11.92 3.53
CA GLU A 141 25.07 -10.89 2.65
C GLU A 141 23.69 -10.46 3.11
N ALA A 142 22.76 -11.41 3.31
CA ALA A 142 21.40 -11.11 3.71
C ALA A 142 21.31 -10.47 5.12
N LEU A 143 22.14 -10.90 6.05
CA LEU A 143 22.23 -10.32 7.39
C LEU A 143 22.86 -8.92 7.38
N GLU A 144 23.83 -8.67 6.52
CA GLU A 144 24.42 -7.34 6.33
C GLU A 144 23.42 -6.35 5.74
N MET A 145 22.70 -6.74 4.69
CA MET A 145 21.65 -5.93 4.06
C MET A 145 20.57 -5.48 5.06
N THR A 146 20.26 -6.27 6.07
CA THR A 146 19.24 -5.97 7.09
C THR A 146 19.83 -5.44 8.41
N GLY A 147 21.14 -5.18 8.47
CA GLY A 147 21.83 -4.70 9.67
C GLY A 147 21.87 -5.72 10.82
N MET A 148 21.77 -7.02 10.51
CA MET A 148 21.70 -8.11 11.50
C MET A 148 22.97 -8.96 11.59
N ALA A 149 24.06 -8.57 10.94
CA ALA A 149 25.33 -9.36 10.93
C ALA A 149 25.85 -9.66 12.34
N GLY A 150 25.82 -8.69 13.28
CA GLY A 150 26.27 -8.86 14.66
C GLY A 150 25.37 -9.75 15.53
N TYR A 151 24.26 -10.26 15.01
CA TYR A 151 23.26 -11.07 15.74
C TYR A 151 23.19 -12.51 15.23
N ALA A 152 24.08 -12.92 14.33
CA ALA A 152 24.05 -14.21 13.63
C ALA A 152 23.95 -15.42 14.57
N ASP A 153 24.63 -15.37 15.73
CA ASP A 153 24.68 -16.46 16.74
C ASP A 153 23.57 -16.42 17.80
N ARG A 154 22.73 -15.37 17.81
CA ARG A 154 21.62 -15.24 18.78
C ARG A 154 20.41 -16.08 18.35
N HIS A 155 19.57 -16.40 19.35
CA HIS A 155 18.25 -17.00 19.11
C HIS A 155 17.18 -15.91 19.00
N PRO A 156 16.03 -16.17 18.31
CA PRO A 156 14.94 -15.20 18.16
C PRO A 156 14.45 -14.60 19.48
N ARG A 157 14.39 -15.36 20.55
CA ARG A 157 13.98 -14.90 21.90
C ARG A 157 14.89 -13.82 22.52
N GLU A 158 16.10 -13.66 21.99
CA GLU A 158 17.10 -12.69 22.46
C GLU A 158 17.05 -11.39 21.64
N LEU A 159 16.07 -11.28 20.73
CA LEU A 159 15.90 -10.17 19.80
C LEU A 159 14.62 -9.38 20.12
N SER A 160 14.68 -8.06 19.90
CA SER A 160 13.47 -7.22 19.89
C SER A 160 12.56 -7.57 18.68
N GLY A 161 11.30 -7.16 18.72
CA GLY A 161 10.35 -7.40 17.62
C GLY A 161 10.86 -6.87 16.26
N GLY A 162 11.43 -5.67 16.21
CA GLY A 162 12.01 -5.12 14.99
C GLY A 162 13.25 -5.90 14.51
N GLN A 163 14.07 -6.41 15.43
CA GLN A 163 15.19 -7.28 15.06
C GLN A 163 14.71 -8.63 14.52
N GLN A 164 13.68 -9.22 15.10
CA GLN A 164 13.06 -10.45 14.58
C GLN A 164 12.51 -10.24 13.17
N GLN A 165 11.87 -9.11 12.92
CA GLN A 165 11.38 -8.74 11.60
C GLN A 165 12.53 -8.63 10.59
N ARG A 166 13.62 -7.92 10.91
CA ARG A 166 14.80 -7.82 10.05
C ARG A 166 15.38 -9.19 9.71
N VAL A 167 15.41 -10.11 10.66
CA VAL A 167 15.83 -11.51 10.42
C VAL A 167 14.85 -12.22 9.49
N ALA A 168 13.53 -12.01 9.62
CA ALA A 168 12.54 -12.60 8.72
C ALA A 168 12.70 -12.08 7.28
N ILE A 169 13.00 -10.79 7.12
CA ILE A 169 13.31 -10.18 5.82
C ILE A 169 14.61 -10.77 5.27
N ALA A 170 15.69 -10.85 6.08
CA ALA A 170 16.95 -11.48 5.67
C ALA A 170 16.74 -12.91 5.19
N ARG A 171 15.92 -13.70 5.90
CA ARG A 171 15.57 -15.08 5.50
C ARG A 171 14.85 -15.12 4.15
N ALA A 172 13.94 -14.16 3.89
CA ALA A 172 13.24 -14.09 2.63
C ALA A 172 14.15 -13.63 1.49
N LEU A 173 15.11 -12.73 1.74
CA LEU A 173 16.05 -12.22 0.75
C LEU A 173 17.20 -13.18 0.43
N ALA A 174 17.65 -13.99 1.40
CA ALA A 174 18.78 -14.92 1.24
C ALA A 174 18.64 -15.86 0.02
N ILE A 175 17.41 -16.24 -0.32
CA ILE A 175 17.09 -17.08 -1.48
C ILE A 175 17.12 -16.31 -2.79
N ARG A 176 17.39 -14.99 -2.78
CA ARG A 176 17.38 -14.06 -3.93
C ARG A 176 16.08 -14.21 -4.73
N PRO A 177 14.93 -13.91 -4.11
CA PRO A 177 13.65 -14.00 -4.79
C PRO A 177 13.51 -12.87 -5.81
N ARG A 178 12.74 -13.11 -6.89
CA ARG A 178 12.33 -12.06 -7.82
C ARG A 178 11.09 -11.30 -7.33
N VAL A 179 10.29 -11.96 -6.49
CA VAL A 179 9.08 -11.42 -5.89
C VAL A 179 9.16 -11.59 -4.39
N LEU A 180 8.94 -10.51 -3.64
CA LEU A 180 8.88 -10.49 -2.19
C LEU A 180 7.46 -10.13 -1.75
N LEU A 181 6.86 -10.98 -0.93
CA LEU A 181 5.53 -10.81 -0.38
C LEU A 181 5.64 -10.44 1.10
N LEU A 182 5.01 -9.33 1.50
CA LEU A 182 5.04 -8.82 2.86
C LEU A 182 3.60 -8.72 3.40
N ASP A 183 3.22 -9.59 4.34
CA ASP A 183 1.89 -9.65 4.94
C ASP A 183 1.88 -8.91 6.28
N GLU A 184 1.42 -7.65 6.30
CA GLU A 184 1.37 -6.75 7.46
C GLU A 184 2.65 -6.78 8.31
N PRO A 185 3.83 -6.59 7.72
CA PRO A 185 5.09 -6.84 8.40
C PRO A 185 5.33 -5.91 9.59
N LEU A 186 4.70 -4.72 9.64
CA LEU A 186 4.94 -3.70 10.67
C LEU A 186 3.85 -3.64 11.74
N SER A 187 2.79 -4.46 11.64
CA SER A 187 1.60 -4.37 12.51
C SER A 187 1.88 -4.60 14.00
N ALA A 188 2.92 -5.36 14.34
CA ALA A 188 3.29 -5.68 15.71
C ALA A 188 4.29 -4.68 16.34
N LEU A 189 4.66 -3.60 15.63
CA LEU A 189 5.66 -2.64 16.09
C LEU A 189 5.02 -1.37 16.67
N ASP A 190 5.69 -0.77 17.65
CA ASP A 190 5.36 0.58 18.12
C ASP A 190 5.64 1.64 17.04
N ALA A 191 5.11 2.86 17.23
CA ALA A 191 5.14 3.92 16.22
C ALA A 191 6.57 4.32 15.80
N ARG A 192 7.52 4.38 16.76
CA ARG A 192 8.90 4.76 16.49
C ARG A 192 9.61 3.68 15.66
N LEU A 193 9.51 2.44 16.13
CA LEU A 193 10.14 1.30 15.48
C LEU A 193 9.53 1.05 14.08
N ARG A 194 8.23 1.31 13.91
CA ARG A 194 7.55 1.27 12.62
C ARG A 194 8.12 2.28 11.65
N SER A 195 8.33 3.54 12.08
CA SER A 195 8.93 4.58 11.25
C SER A 195 10.35 4.22 10.80
N ASP A 196 11.17 3.70 11.72
CA ASP A 196 12.54 3.27 11.42
C ASP A 196 12.55 2.11 10.40
N MET A 197 11.61 1.17 10.55
CA MET A 197 11.47 0.03 9.64
C MET A 197 10.94 0.41 8.26
N LEU A 198 10.06 1.41 8.16
CA LEU A 198 9.61 1.95 6.86
C LEU A 198 10.80 2.55 6.09
N ALA A 199 11.62 3.35 6.76
CA ALA A 199 12.82 3.92 6.15
C ALA A 199 13.79 2.81 5.68
N GLU A 200 13.92 1.73 6.45
CA GLU A 200 14.76 0.57 6.11
C GLU A 200 14.20 -0.19 4.90
N LEU A 201 12.89 -0.45 4.84
CA LEU A 201 12.26 -1.11 3.69
C LEU A 201 12.39 -0.25 2.42
N ALA A 202 12.23 1.07 2.53
CA ALA A 202 12.44 1.99 1.43
C ALA A 202 13.90 2.01 0.95
N ARG A 203 14.88 1.86 1.86
CA ARG A 203 16.29 1.70 1.52
C ARG A 203 16.53 0.39 0.79
N LEU A 204 16.04 -0.72 1.33
CA LEU A 204 16.18 -2.05 0.72
C LEU A 204 15.58 -2.11 -0.70
N HIS A 205 14.43 -1.49 -0.91
CA HIS A 205 13.83 -1.41 -2.26
C HIS A 205 14.76 -0.70 -3.25
N ARG A 206 15.36 0.44 -2.86
CA ARG A 206 16.32 1.16 -3.72
C ARG A 206 17.60 0.35 -4.02
N GLU A 207 18.02 -0.50 -3.08
CA GLU A 207 19.19 -1.38 -3.25
C GLU A 207 18.89 -2.63 -4.08
N LEU A 208 17.62 -2.99 -4.20
CA LEU A 208 17.13 -4.19 -4.89
C LEU A 208 16.09 -3.84 -5.97
N PRO A 209 16.45 -3.02 -6.98
CA PRO A 209 15.49 -2.51 -7.97
C PRO A 209 14.85 -3.61 -8.84
N ASP A 210 15.46 -4.79 -8.90
CA ASP A 210 14.94 -5.93 -9.68
C ASP A 210 13.95 -6.81 -8.89
N VAL A 211 13.70 -6.49 -7.61
CA VAL A 211 12.78 -7.25 -6.75
C VAL A 211 11.41 -6.59 -6.71
N THR A 212 10.42 -7.25 -7.27
CA THR A 212 9.02 -6.82 -7.19
C THR A 212 8.46 -7.11 -5.78
N ILE A 213 7.82 -6.12 -5.17
CA ILE A 213 7.30 -6.24 -3.80
C ILE A 213 5.78 -6.10 -3.81
N LEU A 214 5.07 -7.09 -3.26
CA LEU A 214 3.66 -6.99 -2.93
C LEU A 214 3.53 -6.84 -1.41
N TYR A 215 3.05 -5.68 -0.98
CA TYR A 215 3.00 -5.25 0.42
C TYR A 215 1.55 -5.14 0.89
N VAL A 216 1.16 -5.90 1.89
CA VAL A 216 -0.18 -5.81 2.50
C VAL A 216 -0.10 -4.97 3.75
N THR A 217 -0.97 -3.97 3.87
CA THR A 217 -1.12 -3.16 5.07
C THR A 217 -2.55 -2.63 5.23
N HIS A 218 -2.91 -2.28 6.45
CA HIS A 218 -4.10 -1.47 6.76
C HIS A 218 -3.72 -0.03 7.16
N ASP A 219 -2.41 0.26 7.27
CA ASP A 219 -1.89 1.58 7.63
C ASP A 219 -1.66 2.42 6.37
N GLN A 220 -2.35 3.56 6.30
CA GLN A 220 -2.29 4.49 5.17
C GLN A 220 -0.90 5.11 5.04
N VAL A 221 -0.23 5.43 6.18
CA VAL A 221 1.08 6.08 6.18
C VAL A 221 2.12 5.13 5.60
N GLU A 222 2.04 3.84 5.92
CA GLU A 222 2.90 2.82 5.34
C GLU A 222 2.75 2.77 3.82
N ALA A 223 1.52 2.65 3.32
CA ALA A 223 1.24 2.58 1.90
C ALA A 223 1.67 3.85 1.15
N LEU A 224 1.34 5.04 1.70
CA LEU A 224 1.70 6.34 1.10
C LEU A 224 3.21 6.60 1.08
N THR A 225 3.97 6.00 2.02
CA THR A 225 5.41 6.24 2.16
C THR A 225 6.25 5.28 1.31
N LEU A 226 5.83 4.01 1.22
CA LEU A 226 6.65 2.95 0.65
C LEU A 226 6.30 2.59 -0.79
N ALA A 227 5.01 2.69 -1.16
CA ALA A 227 4.54 2.12 -2.42
C ALA A 227 4.77 3.05 -3.63
N ASP A 228 5.13 2.47 -4.76
CA ASP A 228 5.09 3.14 -6.07
C ASP A 228 3.63 3.29 -6.54
N ARG A 229 2.82 2.24 -6.32
CA ARG A 229 1.38 2.25 -6.53
C ARG A 229 0.66 1.55 -5.38
N ILE A 230 -0.58 1.98 -5.14
CA ILE A 230 -1.47 1.42 -4.14
C ILE A 230 -2.72 0.88 -4.84
N ALA A 231 -3.09 -0.35 -4.54
CA ALA A 231 -4.38 -0.93 -4.89
C ALA A 231 -5.30 -0.91 -3.66
N VAL A 232 -6.38 -0.16 -3.75
CA VAL A 232 -7.35 0.02 -2.66
C VAL A 232 -8.44 -1.03 -2.80
N LEU A 233 -8.52 -1.96 -1.83
CA LEU A 233 -9.53 -3.02 -1.80
C LEU A 233 -10.61 -2.72 -0.76
N ASP A 234 -11.85 -2.96 -1.13
CA ASP A 234 -13.01 -2.91 -0.25
C ASP A 234 -14.05 -3.95 -0.68
N ASN A 235 -14.67 -4.64 0.31
CA ASN A 235 -15.71 -5.64 0.05
C ASN A 235 -15.30 -6.63 -1.05
N ALA A 236 -14.11 -7.23 -0.90
CA ALA A 236 -13.53 -8.23 -1.82
C ALA A 236 -13.18 -7.72 -3.23
N ARG A 237 -13.31 -6.43 -3.53
CA ARG A 237 -13.09 -5.85 -4.87
C ARG A 237 -12.03 -4.76 -4.86
N LEU A 238 -11.37 -4.59 -6.00
CA LEU A 238 -10.52 -3.45 -6.27
C LEU A 238 -11.39 -2.21 -6.51
N ARG A 239 -11.20 -1.17 -5.70
CA ARG A 239 -11.96 0.11 -5.80
C ARG A 239 -11.20 1.17 -6.58
N ASP A 240 -9.89 1.21 -6.40
CA ASP A 240 -9.04 2.18 -7.07
C ASP A 240 -7.59 1.67 -7.09
N CYS A 241 -6.81 2.13 -8.08
CA CYS A 241 -5.39 1.81 -8.18
C CYS A 241 -4.66 2.99 -8.82
N GLY A 242 -3.57 3.41 -8.19
CA GLY A 242 -2.77 4.54 -8.69
C GLY A 242 -1.57 4.84 -7.82
N THR A 243 -0.80 5.86 -8.18
CA THR A 243 0.28 6.34 -7.31
C THR A 243 -0.28 6.93 -6.01
N PRO A 244 0.48 6.94 -4.90
CA PRO A 244 0.08 7.57 -3.65
C PRO A 244 -0.49 8.99 -3.85
N GLN A 245 0.17 9.79 -4.67
CA GLN A 245 -0.25 11.16 -4.95
C GLN A 245 -1.58 11.24 -5.71
N GLN A 246 -1.79 10.36 -6.72
CA GLN A 246 -3.04 10.29 -7.46
C GLN A 246 -4.21 9.94 -6.55
N LEU A 247 -4.08 8.86 -5.76
CA LEU A 247 -5.15 8.41 -4.87
C LEU A 247 -5.48 9.43 -3.77
N TYR A 248 -4.49 10.20 -3.31
CA TYR A 248 -4.69 11.24 -2.31
C TYR A 248 -5.29 12.52 -2.90
N ARG A 249 -4.75 13.02 -4.03
CA ARG A 249 -5.13 14.31 -4.62
C ARG A 249 -6.33 14.22 -5.54
N SER A 250 -6.50 13.11 -6.26
CA SER A 250 -7.52 12.92 -7.30
C SER A 250 -8.19 11.55 -7.16
N PRO A 251 -8.80 11.24 -5.99
CA PRO A 251 -9.47 9.96 -5.77
C PRO A 251 -10.63 9.78 -6.75
N ARG A 252 -10.79 8.55 -7.27
CA ARG A 252 -11.87 8.24 -8.22
C ARG A 252 -13.18 7.87 -7.53
N THR A 253 -13.13 7.45 -6.25
CA THR A 253 -14.31 7.04 -5.48
C THR A 253 -14.34 7.74 -4.12
N GLU A 254 -15.53 7.92 -3.55
CA GLU A 254 -15.69 8.43 -2.18
C GLU A 254 -14.99 7.54 -1.16
N PHE A 255 -15.03 6.22 -1.40
CA PHE A 255 -14.33 5.27 -0.55
C PHE A 255 -12.82 5.54 -0.54
N THR A 256 -12.19 5.68 -1.71
CA THR A 256 -10.77 6.03 -1.80
C THR A 256 -10.48 7.37 -1.12
N ALA A 257 -11.30 8.38 -1.35
CA ALA A 257 -11.15 9.71 -0.76
C ALA A 257 -11.15 9.66 0.78
N SER A 258 -12.08 8.89 1.37
CA SER A 258 -12.21 8.77 2.83
C SER A 258 -11.19 7.80 3.44
N PHE A 259 -10.80 6.75 2.71
CA PHE A 259 -9.90 5.72 3.19
C PHE A 259 -8.42 6.07 3.02
N VAL A 260 -8.06 6.77 1.93
CA VAL A 260 -6.68 7.25 1.70
C VAL A 260 -6.54 8.68 2.23
N GLY A 261 -6.50 8.81 3.56
CA GLY A 261 -6.52 10.09 4.28
C GLY A 261 -7.93 10.56 4.63
N THR A 262 -8.00 11.61 5.46
CA THR A 262 -9.27 12.26 5.81
C THR A 262 -9.71 13.18 4.66
N ALA A 263 -11.01 13.21 4.36
CA ALA A 263 -11.58 14.10 3.35
C ALA A 263 -12.92 14.69 3.82
N ASN A 264 -13.20 15.94 3.43
CA ASN A 264 -14.54 16.48 3.44
C ASN A 264 -15.22 16.03 2.15
N LEU A 265 -16.34 15.36 2.26
CA LEU A 265 -17.15 14.87 1.14
C LEU A 265 -18.48 15.61 1.18
N LEU A 266 -18.69 16.53 0.24
CA LEU A 266 -19.86 17.40 0.18
C LEU A 266 -20.70 17.01 -1.06
N PRO A 267 -21.98 16.67 -0.90
CA PRO A 267 -22.84 16.38 -2.03
C PRO A 267 -23.12 17.67 -2.81
N VAL A 268 -22.85 17.65 -4.10
CA VAL A 268 -23.01 18.83 -4.97
C VAL A 268 -23.77 18.47 -6.24
N THR A 269 -24.38 19.49 -6.86
CA THR A 269 -24.91 19.41 -8.22
C THR A 269 -23.98 20.17 -9.17
N VAL A 270 -23.56 19.51 -10.23
CA VAL A 270 -22.72 20.14 -11.27
C VAL A 270 -23.50 21.23 -11.98
N ARG A 271 -22.87 22.40 -12.19
CA ARG A 271 -23.40 23.54 -12.92
C ARG A 271 -22.43 23.99 -14.01
N ASP A 272 -22.89 24.84 -14.93
CA ASP A 272 -22.01 25.43 -15.93
C ASP A 272 -20.89 26.22 -15.26
N GLY A 273 -19.65 25.77 -15.42
CA GLY A 273 -18.46 26.41 -14.86
C GLY A 273 -18.19 26.20 -13.37
N GLY A 274 -18.90 25.26 -12.69
CA GLY A 274 -18.68 24.99 -11.27
C GLY A 274 -19.61 23.92 -10.69
N ALA A 275 -19.89 24.01 -9.39
CA ALA A 275 -20.82 23.16 -8.69
C ALA A 275 -21.71 23.97 -7.74
N GLU A 276 -22.80 23.39 -7.29
CA GLU A 276 -23.71 23.99 -6.31
C GLU A 276 -23.80 23.09 -5.09
N PHE A 277 -23.53 23.67 -3.92
CA PHE A 277 -23.66 23.05 -2.62
C PHE A 277 -24.76 23.76 -1.83
N ASP A 278 -25.85 23.05 -1.55
CA ASP A 278 -27.02 23.58 -0.79
C ASP A 278 -27.48 24.99 -1.30
N GLY A 279 -27.67 25.10 -2.62
CA GLY A 279 -28.09 26.33 -3.28
C GLY A 279 -27.00 27.42 -3.42
N ARG A 280 -25.76 27.14 -3.00
CA ARG A 280 -24.63 28.08 -3.10
C ARG A 280 -23.67 27.69 -4.22
N PRO A 281 -23.30 28.63 -5.09
CA PRO A 281 -22.35 28.34 -6.15
C PRO A 281 -20.95 28.16 -5.58
N LEU A 282 -20.25 27.15 -6.07
CA LEU A 282 -18.85 26.85 -5.79
C LEU A 282 -18.07 26.87 -7.11
N THR A 283 -16.93 27.54 -7.09
CA THR A 283 -15.98 27.51 -8.19
C THR A 283 -15.11 26.28 -8.09
N VAL A 284 -15.24 25.35 -9.02
CA VAL A 284 -14.49 24.09 -9.05
C VAL A 284 -14.25 23.67 -10.49
N THR A 285 -13.19 22.86 -10.72
CA THR A 285 -12.96 22.27 -12.03
C THR A 285 -13.93 21.10 -12.25
N VAL A 286 -14.81 21.22 -13.23
CA VAL A 286 -15.92 20.27 -13.45
C VAL A 286 -15.48 19.02 -14.25
N GLY A 287 -14.38 19.10 -15.04
CA GLY A 287 -13.98 18.01 -15.93
C GLY A 287 -15.08 17.65 -16.94
N ASP A 288 -15.29 16.35 -17.16
CA ASP A 288 -16.29 15.84 -18.12
C ASP A 288 -17.70 15.63 -17.53
N ALA A 289 -17.93 16.11 -16.30
CA ALA A 289 -19.23 15.92 -15.65
C ALA A 289 -20.30 16.80 -16.28
N ALA A 290 -21.46 16.21 -16.64
CA ALA A 290 -22.54 16.92 -17.28
C ALA A 290 -23.24 17.89 -16.31
N PRO A 291 -23.67 19.10 -16.77
CA PRO A 291 -24.50 19.98 -15.97
C PRO A 291 -25.78 19.29 -15.48
N GLY A 292 -26.13 19.51 -14.21
CA GLY A 292 -27.26 18.85 -13.54
C GLY A 292 -26.93 17.47 -12.93
N ALA A 293 -25.76 16.90 -13.19
CA ALA A 293 -25.34 15.66 -12.56
C ALA A 293 -25.08 15.87 -11.05
N THR A 294 -25.38 14.85 -10.27
CA THR A 294 -24.96 14.78 -8.86
C THR A 294 -23.51 14.30 -8.78
N ALA A 295 -22.74 14.91 -7.89
CA ALA A 295 -21.35 14.55 -7.64
C ALA A 295 -21.02 14.77 -6.16
N THR A 296 -19.88 14.24 -5.71
CA THR A 296 -19.33 14.55 -4.39
C THR A 296 -18.09 15.41 -4.54
N LEU A 297 -18.09 16.55 -3.88
CA LEU A 297 -16.93 17.43 -3.80
C LEU A 297 -16.02 16.93 -2.67
N CYS A 298 -14.81 16.58 -3.01
CA CYS A 298 -13.76 16.14 -2.07
C CYS A 298 -12.80 17.32 -1.81
N VAL A 299 -12.68 17.72 -0.54
CA VAL A 299 -11.70 18.73 -0.10
C VAL A 299 -10.93 18.19 1.11
N ARG A 300 -9.59 18.23 1.06
CA ARG A 300 -8.76 17.74 2.16
C ARG A 300 -8.78 18.72 3.34
N PRO A 301 -8.87 18.25 4.61
CA PRO A 301 -8.97 19.14 5.78
C PRO A 301 -7.85 20.16 5.92
N HIS A 302 -6.63 19.83 5.51
CA HIS A 302 -5.47 20.74 5.58
C HIS A 302 -5.47 21.82 4.48
N LEU A 303 -6.35 21.70 3.50
CA LEU A 303 -6.59 22.70 2.44
C LEU A 303 -7.77 23.61 2.75
N VAL A 304 -8.47 23.37 3.87
CA VAL A 304 -9.53 24.23 4.38
C VAL A 304 -8.93 25.23 5.36
N GLY A 305 -8.96 26.52 4.99
CA GLY A 305 -8.53 27.62 5.84
C GLY A 305 -9.68 28.27 6.62
N LEU A 306 -9.35 29.05 7.66
CA LEU A 306 -10.31 29.85 8.43
C LEU A 306 -10.38 31.28 7.91
N GLY A 307 -11.57 31.86 7.94
CA GLY A 307 -11.84 33.20 7.42
C GLY A 307 -12.35 33.19 5.98
N PRO A 308 -12.63 34.37 5.40
CA PRO A 308 -12.98 34.50 3.99
C PRO A 308 -11.81 34.11 3.09
N SER A 309 -12.10 33.72 1.86
CA SER A 309 -11.04 33.37 0.90
C SER A 309 -10.11 34.58 0.65
N PRO A 310 -8.79 34.39 0.76
CA PRO A 310 -7.84 35.44 0.45
C PRO A 310 -7.68 35.69 -1.05
N ALA A 311 -8.11 34.76 -1.91
CA ALA A 311 -7.98 34.84 -3.35
C ALA A 311 -9.32 35.19 -4.04
N PRO A 312 -9.31 36.00 -5.10
CA PRO A 312 -10.48 36.19 -5.93
C PRO A 312 -10.97 34.87 -6.53
N GLY A 313 -12.28 34.61 -6.44
CA GLY A 313 -12.87 33.36 -6.93
C GLY A 313 -12.71 32.15 -6.03
N GLY A 314 -12.09 32.26 -4.87
CA GLY A 314 -12.01 31.18 -3.89
C GLY A 314 -13.36 30.91 -3.22
N ASN A 315 -13.57 29.67 -2.83
CA ASN A 315 -14.80 29.23 -2.19
C ASN A 315 -14.84 29.66 -0.73
N THR A 316 -15.99 30.10 -0.25
CA THR A 316 -16.22 30.43 1.16
C THR A 316 -17.52 29.80 1.64
N LEU A 317 -17.46 29.07 2.75
CA LEU A 317 -18.60 28.48 3.44
C LEU A 317 -18.68 29.03 4.86
N HIS A 318 -19.89 29.27 5.35
CA HIS A 318 -20.12 29.70 6.74
C HIS A 318 -20.67 28.56 7.55
N GLY A 319 -20.24 28.45 8.80
CA GLY A 319 -20.71 27.40 9.69
C GLY A 319 -20.34 27.66 11.14
N THR A 320 -20.89 26.85 12.03
CA THR A 320 -20.71 26.94 13.48
C THR A 320 -19.70 25.93 13.97
N VAL A 321 -18.73 26.35 14.76
CA VAL A 321 -17.73 25.46 15.40
C VAL A 321 -18.42 24.55 16.42
N THR A 322 -18.37 23.26 16.16
CA THR A 322 -18.98 22.24 17.03
C THR A 322 -17.99 21.52 17.93
N GLU A 323 -16.72 21.38 17.47
CA GLU A 323 -15.68 20.68 18.21
C GLU A 323 -14.30 21.19 17.78
N ILE A 324 -13.36 21.23 18.73
CA ILE A 324 -11.95 21.54 18.47
C ILE A 324 -11.09 20.50 19.18
N GLN A 325 -10.18 19.90 18.43
CA GLN A 325 -9.22 18.94 18.94
C GLN A 325 -7.81 19.48 18.72
N TRP A 326 -7.05 19.64 19.81
CA TRP A 326 -5.63 19.90 19.72
C TRP A 326 -4.86 18.62 19.40
N ARG A 327 -4.02 18.65 18.35
CA ARG A 327 -3.22 17.51 17.88
C ARG A 327 -1.73 17.81 17.85
N GLY A 328 -1.23 18.50 18.88
CA GLY A 328 0.15 18.95 18.93
C GLY A 328 0.40 20.14 18.00
N ALA A 329 1.03 19.95 16.87
CA ALA A 329 1.35 21.02 15.91
C ALA A 329 0.14 21.57 15.15
N THR A 330 -1.04 20.95 15.28
CA THR A 330 -2.25 21.33 14.55
C THR A 330 -3.48 21.32 15.45
N HIS A 331 -4.47 22.11 15.09
CA HIS A 331 -5.82 22.02 15.62
C HIS A 331 -6.74 21.46 14.53
N ARG A 332 -7.53 20.45 14.88
CA ARG A 332 -8.61 19.99 14.02
C ARG A 332 -9.91 20.61 14.50
N LEU A 333 -10.53 21.42 13.63
CA LEU A 333 -11.84 22.01 13.87
C LEU A 333 -12.88 21.19 13.12
N TYR A 334 -14.03 21.04 13.78
CA TYR A 334 -15.22 20.51 13.16
C TYR A 334 -16.28 21.61 13.14
N VAL A 335 -16.77 21.90 11.95
CA VAL A 335 -17.69 23.01 11.70
C VAL A 335 -18.96 22.46 11.06
N ALA A 336 -20.10 22.73 11.66
CA ALA A 336 -21.39 22.43 11.07
C ALA A 336 -21.77 23.53 10.08
N ALA A 337 -21.82 23.17 8.80
CA ALA A 337 -22.20 24.07 7.72
C ALA A 337 -23.26 23.39 6.85
N HIS A 338 -24.42 24.00 6.68
CA HIS A 338 -25.50 23.51 5.80
C HIS A 338 -25.87 22.03 6.04
N GLY A 339 -25.98 21.62 7.31
CA GLY A 339 -26.30 20.23 7.68
C GLY A 339 -25.17 19.23 7.52
N HIS A 340 -23.99 19.67 7.05
CA HIS A 340 -22.80 18.83 6.89
C HIS A 340 -21.71 19.22 7.89
N ARG A 341 -20.89 18.24 8.25
CA ARG A 341 -19.71 18.43 9.11
C ARG A 341 -18.49 18.65 8.22
N ILE A 342 -17.91 19.85 8.27
CA ILE A 342 -16.66 20.18 7.60
C ILE A 342 -15.53 20.14 8.60
N THR A 343 -14.44 19.51 8.23
CA THR A 343 -13.22 19.39 9.03
C THR A 343 -12.14 20.30 8.45
N ALA A 344 -11.48 21.09 9.30
CA ALA A 344 -10.31 21.89 8.94
C ALA A 344 -9.13 21.55 9.85
N ASP A 345 -7.97 21.24 9.27
CA ASP A 345 -6.70 21.03 9.98
C ASP A 345 -5.84 22.30 9.86
N VAL A 346 -5.78 23.09 10.93
CA VAL A 346 -5.10 24.39 10.97
C VAL A 346 -3.83 24.31 11.81
N ARG A 347 -2.74 24.84 11.29
CA ARG A 347 -1.47 24.96 12.05
C ARG A 347 -1.52 26.18 12.95
N GLU A 348 -0.89 26.05 14.11
CA GLU A 348 -0.59 27.17 15.05
C GLU A 348 -1.78 28.10 15.34
N LEU A 349 -2.92 27.54 15.71
CA LEU A 349 -4.07 28.37 16.13
C LEU A 349 -3.81 28.88 17.57
N ARG A 350 -3.31 30.14 17.68
CA ARG A 350 -2.96 30.74 18.99
C ARG A 350 -4.20 31.05 19.82
N GLU A 351 -5.26 31.47 19.18
CA GLU A 351 -6.56 31.78 19.79
C GLU A 351 -7.65 30.96 19.06
N PRO A 352 -7.95 29.73 19.54
CA PRO A 352 -9.00 28.94 18.96
C PRO A 352 -10.37 29.62 19.14
N PRO A 353 -11.25 29.60 18.13
CA PRO A 353 -12.61 30.15 18.28
C PRO A 353 -13.36 29.37 19.36
N ALA A 354 -14.27 30.03 20.09
CA ALA A 354 -15.11 29.36 21.06
C ALA A 354 -16.09 28.40 20.35
N LEU A 355 -16.50 27.33 21.05
CA LEU A 355 -17.57 26.47 20.57
C LEU A 355 -18.85 27.28 20.39
N GLY A 356 -19.60 27.00 19.34
CA GLY A 356 -20.82 27.77 18.97
C GLY A 356 -20.54 29.06 18.20
N THR A 357 -19.27 29.44 17.98
CA THR A 357 -18.93 30.61 17.16
C THR A 357 -19.17 30.32 15.69
N GLU A 358 -19.81 31.26 15.00
CA GLU A 358 -19.92 31.25 13.55
C GLU A 358 -18.59 31.70 12.92
N ILE A 359 -18.06 30.90 11.99
CA ILE A 359 -16.85 31.20 11.27
C ILE A 359 -17.02 30.99 9.77
N ALA A 360 -16.21 31.69 8.99
CA ALA A 360 -16.03 31.39 7.59
C ALA A 360 -14.91 30.36 7.40
N LEU A 361 -15.12 29.44 6.47
CA LEU A 361 -14.14 28.47 5.97
C LEU A 361 -13.88 28.75 4.50
N HIS A 362 -12.66 28.62 4.04
CA HIS A 362 -12.35 28.80 2.63
C HIS A 362 -11.47 27.68 2.08
N PHE A 363 -11.57 27.44 0.79
CA PHE A 363 -10.68 26.56 0.02
C PHE A 363 -10.55 27.07 -1.43
N ALA A 364 -9.40 26.79 -2.04
CA ALA A 364 -9.18 27.19 -3.43
C ALA A 364 -9.92 26.25 -4.41
N PRO A 365 -10.33 26.73 -5.60
CA PRO A 365 -10.97 25.88 -6.60
C PRO A 365 -10.16 24.65 -7.01
N GLU A 366 -8.84 24.79 -7.11
CA GLU A 366 -7.88 23.74 -7.44
C GLU A 366 -7.68 22.70 -6.34
N ASP A 367 -8.08 23.00 -5.10
CA ASP A 367 -7.99 22.10 -3.94
C ASP A 367 -9.22 21.19 -3.80
N ALA A 368 -10.21 21.40 -4.64
CA ALA A 368 -11.47 20.68 -4.66
C ALA A 368 -11.55 19.74 -5.86
N VAL A 369 -11.88 18.47 -5.61
CA VAL A 369 -12.01 17.45 -6.64
C VAL A 369 -13.44 16.94 -6.70
N LEU A 370 -14.03 16.91 -7.90
CA LEU A 370 -15.34 16.30 -8.12
C LEU A 370 -15.21 14.80 -8.34
N ILE A 371 -15.90 14.04 -7.52
CA ILE A 371 -16.05 12.59 -7.65
C ILE A 371 -17.44 12.33 -8.22
N PRO A 372 -17.59 11.78 -9.44
CA PRO A 372 -18.90 11.51 -10.03
C PRO A 372 -19.71 10.57 -9.15
N ALA A 373 -21.00 10.88 -8.93
CA ALA A 373 -21.93 9.96 -8.29
C ALA A 373 -22.15 8.76 -9.22
N GLY A 374 -21.92 7.55 -8.76
CA GLY A 374 -22.22 6.35 -9.54
C GLY A 374 -21.02 5.56 -10.07
N LEU A 375 -19.78 5.91 -9.75
CA LEU A 375 -18.66 4.96 -9.87
C LEU A 375 -18.69 3.96 -8.69
N ALA A 376 -19.90 3.46 -8.37
CA ALA A 376 -20.08 2.26 -7.60
C ALA A 376 -19.70 1.08 -8.50
N ALA A 377 -18.48 0.58 -8.34
CA ALA A 377 -18.09 -0.81 -8.51
C ALA A 377 -18.41 -1.56 -9.81
N ASP A 378 -18.44 -0.91 -10.98
CA ASP A 378 -18.40 -1.63 -12.25
C ASP A 378 -17.17 -1.15 -13.04
N GLY A 379 -16.15 -2.03 -13.08
CA GLY A 379 -15.05 -2.02 -14.03
C GLY A 379 -14.21 -0.75 -14.13
N ALA A 380 -13.06 -0.73 -13.47
CA ALA A 380 -12.01 0.22 -13.85
C ALA A 380 -11.61 -0.03 -15.32
N PRO A 381 -11.56 1.00 -16.19
CA PRO A 381 -11.02 0.81 -17.52
C PRO A 381 -9.53 0.48 -17.43
N HIS A 382 -9.13 -0.53 -18.16
CA HIS A 382 -7.75 -0.95 -18.34
C HIS A 382 -6.92 0.21 -18.92
N ALA A 383 -5.86 0.64 -18.22
CA ALA A 383 -4.76 1.40 -18.79
C ALA A 383 -3.44 0.74 -18.37
#